data_5d252660fe8ecbb2c86571eb9fea8816
#
_entry.id   5d252660fe8ecbb2c86571eb9fea8816
#
_cell.length_a   1.000
_cell.length_b   1.000
_cell.length_c   1.000
_cell.angle_alpha   90.00
_cell.angle_beta   90.00
_cell.angle_gamma   90.00
#
_symmetry.space_group_name_H-M   'P 1'
#
loop_
_entity.id
_entity.type
_entity.pdbx_description
1 polymer ?
#
loop_
_entity_poly.entity_id
_entity_poly.type
_entity_poly.pdbx_seq_one_letter_code
_entity_poly.pdbx_strand_id
1 'polypeptide(L)'
;MPTQTGFWIQVKNGEVKQVWDYKPDASRMAAESGWRAASEVKPDLVDNREIMTTHSFDLDADPAQIVWAKRELTVDERKGALVGQANSAFQEVVNAQMQIEMADDDASGDLEAVSTAKAAKDARIAAINAATTHDEVDAL
;
A
#
# COMPACT_ATOMS: atom_id res chain seq x y z
N MET A 1 -4.14 -18.34 6.82
CA MET A 1 -4.37 -17.25 5.84
C MET A 1 -5.76 -16.68 6.01
N PRO A 2 -5.92 -15.36 6.10
CA PRO A 2 -7.25 -14.78 6.15
C PRO A 2 -7.98 -15.05 4.83
N THR A 3 -9.13 -15.67 4.92
CA THR A 3 -10.02 -15.91 3.78
C THR A 3 -11.26 -15.05 3.99
N GLN A 4 -11.52 -14.15 3.05
CA GLN A 4 -12.75 -13.35 3.07
C GLN A 4 -13.74 -13.92 2.06
N THR A 5 -14.94 -14.18 2.54
CA THR A 5 -16.09 -14.54 1.70
C THR A 5 -16.94 -13.31 1.46
N GLY A 6 -17.49 -13.15 0.26
CA GLY A 6 -18.34 -12.02 -0.06
C GLY A 6 -18.14 -11.47 -1.46
N PHE A 7 -17.29 -12.09 -2.25
CA PHE A 7 -17.12 -11.73 -3.65
C PHE A 7 -17.98 -12.63 -4.54
N TRP A 8 -18.38 -12.07 -5.68
CA TRP A 8 -19.08 -12.76 -6.75
C TRP A 8 -18.35 -12.54 -8.05
N ILE A 9 -18.11 -13.60 -8.78
CA ILE A 9 -17.43 -13.54 -10.07
C ILE A 9 -18.34 -14.06 -11.17
N GLN A 10 -18.26 -13.41 -12.32
CA GLN A 10 -18.91 -13.89 -13.53
C GLN A 10 -17.90 -14.60 -14.40
N VAL A 11 -18.14 -15.88 -14.67
CA VAL A 11 -17.27 -16.73 -15.48
C VAL A 11 -17.97 -17.08 -16.78
N LYS A 12 -17.34 -16.76 -17.91
CA LYS A 12 -17.82 -17.12 -19.25
C LYS A 12 -16.67 -17.70 -20.06
N ASN A 13 -16.89 -18.89 -20.65
CA ASN A 13 -15.87 -19.58 -21.45
C ASN A 13 -14.55 -19.82 -20.68
N GLY A 14 -14.64 -20.11 -19.38
CA GLY A 14 -13.47 -20.34 -18.53
C GLY A 14 -12.72 -19.07 -18.10
N GLU A 15 -13.24 -17.88 -18.43
CA GLU A 15 -12.64 -16.61 -18.09
C GLU A 15 -13.51 -15.80 -17.15
N VAL A 16 -12.88 -15.14 -16.16
CA VAL A 16 -13.57 -14.20 -15.28
C VAL A 16 -13.77 -12.88 -16.01
N LYS A 17 -15.03 -12.47 -16.15
CA LYS A 17 -15.41 -11.22 -16.84
C LYS A 17 -15.67 -10.08 -15.89
N GLN A 18 -16.22 -10.35 -14.70
CA GLN A 18 -16.54 -9.34 -13.70
C GLN A 18 -16.29 -9.88 -12.30
N VAL A 19 -15.93 -8.98 -11.39
CA VAL A 19 -15.81 -9.26 -9.96
C VAL A 19 -16.63 -8.21 -9.21
N TRP A 20 -17.55 -8.66 -8.36
CA TRP A 20 -18.39 -7.80 -7.53
C TRP A 20 -18.21 -8.14 -6.06
N ASP A 21 -18.28 -7.14 -5.22
CA ASP A 21 -18.26 -7.28 -3.75
C ASP A 21 -19.66 -7.47 -3.15
N TYR A 22 -20.68 -7.60 -3.98
CA TYR A 22 -22.07 -7.83 -3.57
C TYR A 22 -22.73 -8.90 -4.45
N LYS A 23 -23.77 -9.52 -3.91
CA LYS A 23 -24.50 -10.58 -4.62
C LYS A 23 -25.35 -9.99 -5.77
N PRO A 24 -25.22 -10.51 -7.00
CA PRO A 24 -26.09 -10.11 -8.11
C PRO A 24 -27.57 -10.40 -7.84
N ASP A 25 -28.46 -9.63 -8.48
CA ASP A 25 -29.89 -9.88 -8.42
C ASP A 25 -30.25 -11.28 -8.94
N ALA A 26 -31.37 -11.84 -8.44
CA ALA A 26 -31.86 -13.15 -8.87
C ALA A 26 -32.01 -13.25 -10.39
N SER A 27 -32.41 -12.17 -11.07
CA SER A 27 -32.52 -12.10 -12.53
C SER A 27 -31.18 -12.26 -13.25
N ARG A 28 -30.07 -11.95 -12.58
CA ARG A 28 -28.69 -12.08 -13.09
C ARG A 28 -28.05 -13.41 -12.67
N MET A 29 -28.67 -14.16 -11.76
CA MET A 29 -28.16 -15.41 -11.21
C MET A 29 -28.55 -16.64 -12.03
N ALA A 30 -29.13 -16.46 -13.22
CA ALA A 30 -29.42 -17.57 -14.11
C ALA A 30 -28.15 -18.37 -14.43
N ALA A 31 -28.28 -19.69 -14.58
CA ALA A 31 -27.13 -20.59 -14.76
C ALA A 31 -26.24 -20.19 -15.94
N GLU A 32 -26.85 -19.71 -17.04
CA GLU A 32 -26.14 -19.26 -18.23
C GLU A 32 -25.38 -17.94 -18.04
N SER A 33 -25.67 -17.16 -17.00
CA SER A 33 -24.96 -15.90 -16.74
C SER A 33 -23.59 -16.11 -16.06
N GLY A 34 -23.34 -17.30 -15.52
CA GLY A 34 -22.03 -17.69 -15.02
C GLY A 34 -21.59 -17.07 -13.70
N TRP A 35 -22.53 -16.53 -12.92
CA TRP A 35 -22.20 -15.96 -11.60
C TRP A 35 -21.92 -17.05 -10.56
N ARG A 36 -20.84 -16.89 -9.82
CA ARG A 36 -20.41 -17.82 -8.77
C ARG A 36 -19.92 -17.05 -7.56
N ALA A 37 -20.15 -17.61 -6.38
CA ALA A 37 -19.52 -17.10 -5.17
C ALA A 37 -18.02 -17.32 -5.21
N ALA A 38 -17.25 -16.38 -4.68
CA ALA A 38 -15.81 -16.45 -4.57
C ALA A 38 -15.35 -16.00 -3.19
N SER A 39 -14.25 -16.56 -2.74
CA SER A 39 -13.51 -16.08 -1.57
C SER A 39 -12.18 -15.49 -1.97
N GLU A 40 -11.66 -14.57 -1.17
CA GLU A 40 -10.37 -13.95 -1.41
C GLU A 40 -9.32 -14.60 -0.51
N VAL A 41 -8.21 -15.04 -1.10
CA VAL A 41 -7.07 -15.61 -0.39
C VAL A 41 -5.89 -14.65 -0.54
N LYS A 42 -5.49 -14.05 0.57
CA LYS A 42 -4.36 -13.11 0.62
C LYS A 42 -3.20 -13.78 1.34
N PRO A 43 -1.98 -13.64 0.83
CA PRO A 43 -0.79 -14.09 1.55
C PRO A 43 -0.52 -13.19 2.77
N ASP A 44 0.11 -13.74 3.79
CA ASP A 44 0.68 -12.94 4.85
C ASP A 44 1.90 -12.18 4.30
N LEU A 45 1.98 -10.90 4.61
CA LEU A 45 3.05 -10.03 4.15
C LEU A 45 3.99 -9.69 5.31
N VAL A 46 5.28 -9.70 5.03
CA VAL A 46 6.27 -9.13 5.95
C VAL A 46 6.27 -7.61 5.75
N ASP A 47 5.93 -6.87 6.80
CA ASP A 47 5.83 -5.41 6.76
C ASP A 47 7.13 -4.78 6.26
N ASN A 48 6.99 -3.80 5.40
CA ASN A 48 8.10 -3.06 4.79
C ASN A 48 9.02 -3.88 3.89
N ARG A 49 8.77 -5.19 3.70
CA ARG A 49 9.56 -6.05 2.82
C ARG A 49 8.80 -6.64 1.66
N GLU A 50 7.50 -6.88 1.84
CA GLU A 50 6.68 -7.59 0.85
C GLU A 50 5.44 -6.78 0.49
N ILE A 51 5.00 -6.92 -0.76
CA ILE A 51 3.73 -6.36 -1.24
C ILE A 51 2.95 -7.41 -2.02
N MET A 52 1.63 -7.25 -2.01
CA MET A 52 0.78 -7.99 -2.94
C MET A 52 0.97 -7.46 -4.36
N THR A 53 0.93 -8.34 -5.31
CA THR A 53 1.08 -8.02 -6.73
C THR A 53 -0.23 -8.27 -7.48
N THR A 54 -0.21 -9.19 -8.41
CA THR A 54 -1.36 -9.58 -9.21
C THR A 54 -2.18 -10.65 -8.50
N HIS A 55 -3.41 -10.84 -8.94
CA HIS A 55 -4.25 -11.94 -8.50
C HIS A 55 -4.55 -12.87 -9.68
N SER A 56 -4.86 -14.11 -9.35
CA SER A 56 -5.37 -15.12 -10.26
C SER A 56 -6.65 -15.72 -9.69
N PHE A 57 -7.36 -16.50 -10.50
CA PHE A 57 -8.61 -17.12 -10.09
C PHE A 57 -8.46 -18.64 -10.09
N ASP A 58 -8.79 -19.26 -8.96
CA ASP A 58 -8.96 -20.71 -8.87
C ASP A 58 -10.44 -21.04 -9.03
N LEU A 59 -10.82 -21.46 -10.23
CA LEU A 59 -12.21 -21.78 -10.57
C LEU A 59 -12.58 -23.23 -10.21
N ASP A 60 -11.62 -24.05 -9.88
CA ASP A 60 -11.85 -25.44 -9.45
C ASP A 60 -12.17 -25.54 -7.96
N ALA A 61 -11.82 -24.53 -7.19
CA ALA A 61 -12.20 -24.45 -5.78
C ALA A 61 -13.71 -24.15 -5.61
N ASP A 62 -14.31 -24.60 -4.51
CA ASP A 62 -15.71 -24.32 -4.17
C ASP A 62 -15.78 -23.80 -2.72
N PRO A 63 -16.09 -22.51 -2.50
CA PRO A 63 -16.28 -21.47 -3.54
C PRO A 63 -15.03 -21.18 -4.36
N ALA A 64 -15.19 -20.61 -5.55
CA ALA A 64 -14.06 -20.15 -6.35
C ALA A 64 -13.18 -19.20 -5.54
N GLN A 65 -11.90 -19.11 -5.85
CA GLN A 65 -10.95 -18.31 -5.09
C GLN A 65 -10.29 -17.23 -5.94
N ILE A 66 -10.18 -16.04 -5.37
CA ILE A 66 -9.33 -14.95 -5.88
C ILE A 66 -8.02 -15.07 -5.09
N VAL A 67 -6.96 -15.52 -5.74
CA VAL A 67 -5.67 -15.81 -5.09
C VAL A 67 -4.67 -14.69 -5.42
N TRP A 68 -4.23 -13.99 -4.40
CA TRP A 68 -3.25 -12.92 -4.52
C TRP A 68 -1.83 -13.47 -4.41
N ALA A 69 -0.96 -13.01 -5.30
CA ALA A 69 0.47 -13.25 -5.23
C ALA A 69 1.16 -12.15 -4.44
N LYS A 70 2.35 -12.44 -3.95
CA LYS A 70 3.21 -11.45 -3.28
C LYS A 70 4.61 -11.47 -3.89
N ARG A 71 5.36 -10.38 -3.70
CA ARG A 71 6.78 -10.32 -3.99
C ARG A 71 7.50 -9.50 -2.93
N GLU A 72 8.80 -9.69 -2.82
CA GLU A 72 9.64 -8.79 -2.04
C GLU A 72 9.78 -7.43 -2.74
N LEU A 73 9.83 -6.38 -1.94
CA LEU A 73 10.24 -5.07 -2.39
C LEU A 73 11.74 -5.08 -2.69
N THR A 74 12.14 -4.38 -3.74
CA THR A 74 13.56 -4.17 -3.99
C THR A 74 14.14 -3.20 -2.95
N VAL A 75 15.46 -3.22 -2.80
CA VAL A 75 16.16 -2.26 -1.92
C VAL A 75 15.83 -0.83 -2.32
N ASP A 76 15.81 -0.53 -3.62
CA ASP A 76 15.51 0.81 -4.14
C ASP A 76 14.07 1.24 -3.84
N GLU A 77 13.09 0.35 -3.96
CA GLU A 77 11.69 0.64 -3.59
C GLU A 77 11.57 0.96 -2.09
N ARG A 78 12.23 0.21 -1.23
CA ARG A 78 12.24 0.43 0.21
C ARG A 78 12.92 1.76 0.57
N LYS A 79 14.03 2.06 -0.07
CA LYS A 79 14.75 3.34 0.07
C LYS A 79 13.87 4.51 -0.36
N GLY A 80 13.17 4.38 -1.48
CA GLY A 80 12.24 5.41 -1.96
C GLY A 80 11.14 5.72 -0.95
N ALA A 81 10.56 4.70 -0.31
CA ALA A 81 9.56 4.88 0.74
C ALA A 81 10.12 5.62 1.96
N LEU A 82 11.34 5.28 2.39
CA LEU A 82 12.00 5.95 3.52
C LEU A 82 12.35 7.40 3.21
N VAL A 83 12.81 7.70 1.99
CA VAL A 83 13.05 9.08 1.54
C VAL A 83 11.74 9.87 1.55
N GLY A 84 10.64 9.28 1.08
CA GLY A 84 9.32 9.90 1.13
C GLY A 84 8.89 10.21 2.57
N GLN A 85 9.12 9.32 3.50
CA GLN A 85 8.85 9.55 4.93
C GLN A 85 9.71 10.69 5.50
N ALA A 86 11.00 10.74 5.17
CA ALA A 86 11.88 11.82 5.62
C ALA A 86 11.43 13.18 5.08
N ASN A 87 11.02 13.25 3.82
CA ASN A 87 10.49 14.47 3.22
C ASN A 87 9.17 14.89 3.85
N SER A 88 8.28 13.95 4.13
CA SER A 88 7.00 14.23 4.78
C SER A 88 7.18 14.75 6.20
N ALA A 89 8.10 14.17 6.98
CA ALA A 89 8.41 14.62 8.33
C ALA A 89 8.96 16.06 8.32
N PHE A 90 9.82 16.38 7.39
CA PHE A 90 10.32 17.76 7.19
C PHE A 90 9.19 18.71 6.83
N GLN A 91 8.31 18.32 5.90
CA GLN A 91 7.19 19.15 5.48
C GLN A 91 6.22 19.45 6.62
N GLU A 92 6.01 18.50 7.53
CA GLU A 92 5.21 18.71 8.74
C GLU A 92 5.78 19.81 9.62
N VAL A 93 7.12 19.83 9.80
CA VAL A 93 7.79 20.90 10.57
C VAL A 93 7.61 22.25 9.90
N VAL A 94 7.81 22.34 8.58
CA VAL A 94 7.61 23.58 7.81
C VAL A 94 6.18 24.08 7.94
N ASN A 95 5.19 23.20 7.77
CA ASN A 95 3.78 23.56 7.87
C ASN A 95 3.41 24.03 9.26
N ALA A 96 3.92 23.39 10.32
CA ALA A 96 3.68 23.81 11.70
C ALA A 96 4.23 25.22 11.96
N GLN A 97 5.43 25.55 11.48
CA GLN A 97 6.01 26.88 11.59
C GLN A 97 5.23 27.93 10.81
N MET A 98 4.79 27.62 9.59
CA MET A 98 3.95 28.50 8.79
C MET A 98 2.61 28.82 9.49
N GLN A 99 1.98 27.84 10.14
CA GLN A 99 0.73 28.06 10.88
C GLN A 99 0.94 28.97 12.08
N ILE A 100 2.06 28.88 12.79
CA ILE A 100 2.41 29.78 13.88
C ILE A 100 2.56 31.21 13.37
N GLU A 101 3.24 31.42 12.25
CA GLU A 101 3.37 32.74 11.65
C GLU A 101 2.04 33.33 11.19
N MET A 102 1.16 32.51 10.62
CA MET A 102 -0.14 32.96 10.16
C MET A 102 -1.11 33.29 11.31
N ALA A 103 -0.95 32.66 12.46
CA ALA A 103 -1.80 32.83 13.62
C ALA A 103 -1.41 34.05 14.50
N ASP A 104 -0.18 34.53 14.38
CA ASP A 104 0.36 35.62 15.20
C ASP A 104 1.18 36.56 14.31
N ASP A 105 0.66 37.78 14.12
CA ASP A 105 1.31 38.80 13.29
C ASP A 105 2.69 39.23 13.83
N ASP A 106 2.98 38.98 15.11
CA ASP A 106 4.26 39.31 15.74
C ASP A 106 5.20 38.09 15.82
N ALA A 107 4.77 36.89 15.41
CA ALA A 107 5.62 35.72 15.43
C ALA A 107 6.64 35.76 14.27
N SER A 108 7.90 35.78 14.62
CA SER A 108 8.95 35.43 13.68
C SER A 108 9.04 33.90 13.63
N GLY A 109 8.84 33.28 12.47
CA GLY A 109 8.97 31.85 12.32
C GLY A 109 10.27 31.30 12.89
N ASP A 110 10.24 30.11 13.46
CA ASP A 110 11.43 29.48 14.03
C ASP A 110 12.29 28.88 12.92
N LEU A 111 13.13 29.74 12.33
CA LEU A 111 14.06 29.34 11.27
C LEU A 111 15.09 28.31 11.77
N GLU A 112 15.42 28.33 13.05
CA GLU A 112 16.32 27.34 13.65
C GLU A 112 15.69 25.94 13.67
N ALA A 113 14.40 25.84 14.04
CA ALA A 113 13.68 24.56 14.00
C ALA A 113 13.61 23.99 12.56
N VAL A 114 13.33 24.84 11.58
CA VAL A 114 13.29 24.44 10.16
C VAL A 114 14.68 24.04 9.68
N SER A 115 15.72 24.78 10.01
CA SER A 115 17.11 24.48 9.66
C SER A 115 17.57 23.16 10.29
N THR A 116 17.25 22.92 11.56
CA THR A 116 17.56 21.68 12.26
C THR A 116 16.83 20.49 11.62
N ALA A 117 15.54 20.65 11.29
CA ALA A 117 14.77 19.63 10.62
C ALA A 117 15.32 19.33 9.21
N LYS A 118 15.77 20.34 8.49
CA LYS A 118 16.40 20.17 7.18
C LYS A 118 17.72 19.38 7.28
N ALA A 119 18.55 19.71 8.25
CA ALA A 119 19.79 18.98 8.48
C ALA A 119 19.54 17.53 8.86
N ALA A 120 18.54 17.27 9.70
CA ALA A 120 18.12 15.91 10.07
C ALA A 120 17.59 15.12 8.86
N LYS A 121 16.77 15.76 8.03
CA LYS A 121 16.29 15.16 6.78
C LYS A 121 17.45 14.82 5.85
N ASP A 122 18.36 15.74 5.61
CA ASP A 122 19.48 15.54 4.71
C ASP A 122 20.40 14.40 5.19
N ALA A 123 20.67 14.34 6.49
CA ALA A 123 21.44 13.24 7.12
C ALA A 123 20.72 11.90 6.98
N ARG A 124 19.40 11.89 7.18
CA ARG A 124 18.58 10.68 7.05
C ARG A 124 18.58 10.17 5.62
N ILE A 125 18.40 11.06 4.64
CA ILE A 125 18.42 10.70 3.22
C ILE A 125 19.82 10.19 2.81
N ALA A 126 20.89 10.78 3.31
CA ALA A 126 22.25 10.32 3.04
C ALA A 126 22.45 8.88 3.58
N ALA A 127 21.97 8.60 4.79
CA ALA A 127 22.05 7.26 5.37
C ALA A 127 21.23 6.25 4.55
N ILE A 128 20.02 6.63 4.12
CA ILE A 128 19.19 5.79 3.26
C ILE A 128 19.88 5.49 1.94
N ASN A 129 20.47 6.51 1.29
CA ASN A 129 21.13 6.34 0.01
C ASN A 129 22.40 5.46 0.12
N ALA A 130 23.05 5.45 1.27
CA ALA A 130 24.22 4.62 1.52
C ALA A 130 23.88 3.13 1.69
N ALA A 131 22.65 2.79 2.06
CA ALA A 131 22.23 1.40 2.21
C ALA A 131 22.18 0.69 0.85
N THR A 132 22.72 -0.51 0.76
CA THR A 132 22.77 -1.32 -0.47
C THR A 132 22.09 -2.69 -0.32
N THR A 133 21.76 -3.10 0.90
CA THR A 133 21.13 -4.37 1.20
C THR A 133 19.86 -4.18 2.04
N HIS A 134 19.01 -5.21 2.05
CA HIS A 134 17.82 -5.21 2.91
C HIS A 134 18.16 -5.08 4.39
N ASP A 135 19.23 -5.74 4.84
CA ASP A 135 19.66 -5.68 6.23
C ASP A 135 20.14 -4.28 6.63
N GLU A 136 20.85 -3.60 5.74
CA GLU A 136 21.24 -2.21 5.94
C GLU A 136 20.03 -1.27 6.00
N VAL A 137 19.01 -1.52 5.18
CA VAL A 137 17.75 -0.76 5.23
C VAL A 137 17.00 -1.02 6.54
N ASP A 138 16.99 -2.26 7.02
CA ASP A 138 16.35 -2.61 8.30
C ASP A 138 17.05 -1.95 9.49
N ALA A 139 18.35 -1.66 9.37
CA ALA A 139 19.14 -1.01 10.42
C ALA A 139 18.92 0.52 10.50
N LEU A 140 18.22 1.11 9.55
CA LEU A 140 17.90 2.55 9.53
C LEU A 140 16.76 2.91 10.48
#